data_af3fcd6e798f6c1567d1970f9af8ee3d
#
_entry.id   af3fcd6e798f6c1567d1970f9af8ee3d
#
_cell.length_a   1.000
_cell.length_b   1.000
_cell.length_c   1.000
_cell.angle_alpha   90.00
_cell.angle_beta   90.00
_cell.angle_gamma   90.00
#
_symmetry.space_group_name_H-M   'P 1'
#
loop_
_entity.id
_entity.type
_entity.pdbx_description
1 polymer ?
#
loop_
_entity_poly.entity_id
_entity_poly.type
_entity_poly.pdbx_seq_one_letter_code
_entity_poly.pdbx_strand_id
1 'polypeptide(L)'
;MPSRVPALFAFLLIPAIALLVAQTSSSTPPPAPVFGYTDFAAEQAKTDQTFLAVPDAKLAGEELKTLTAEPHIAASPEDYKTAQFVAEKFKADGLDTSIVPYKAWLNMPKEVKVQAYDSDGKLLMTGPVPEHVDGNEPFQNDPRVTPAFNGSSPSGDVTGEVVYANYGRPEDFQKLKDLGIDLKGKIILVRYGGNFRGVKVYIAQQYGAAGVLIYSDPSDDGYYRGDMYPKGPYRPATAVQRGSVQFMFKYPGDALTPGIASTPDLPASKLLKPEDVVSLPKIPSEPLSYHDASPILEHLGGPDAPREWQGALPFTYHVGPGVKVHMVLKMDYQYRTIWDVIGSVPGAEFPDEWVVAGNHRDAWVYGAVDPNSGTAAMLEAAHGVGVLLQQGWKPKRRIVFCSWDAEEEGLIGSTEWAEDPANQLAHAVAYFNTDVGVSGPNFEASAVPSLKEFVRDVTKAVPSPKGGTVYDQWKKSQ
;
A
#
# COMPACT_ATOMS: atom_id res chain seq x y z
N MET A 1 0.54 -85.07 -45.83
CA MET A 1 -0.92 -85.17 -45.57
C MET A 1 -1.26 -84.29 -44.38
N PRO A 2 -2.10 -83.29 -44.49
CA PRO A 2 -2.34 -82.33 -43.47
C PRO A 2 -3.62 -82.66 -42.67
N SER A 3 -3.62 -82.55 -41.37
CA SER A 3 -4.80 -82.63 -40.51
C SER A 3 -5.27 -81.24 -40.19
N ARG A 4 -6.51 -80.96 -40.52
CA ARG A 4 -7.26 -79.73 -40.19
C ARG A 4 -7.76 -79.81 -38.75
N VAL A 5 -7.57 -78.74 -38.01
CA VAL A 5 -8.25 -78.49 -36.69
C VAL A 5 -9.14 -77.29 -36.87
N PRO A 6 -10.40 -77.31 -36.47
CA PRO A 6 -11.33 -76.18 -36.61
C PRO A 6 -11.17 -75.14 -35.49
N ALA A 7 -11.25 -73.88 -35.89
CA ALA A 7 -11.23 -72.76 -34.98
C ALA A 7 -12.57 -72.61 -34.31
N LEU A 8 -12.61 -72.62 -32.97
CA LEU A 8 -13.74 -72.32 -32.14
C LEU A 8 -13.75 -70.79 -31.87
N PHE A 9 -14.74 -70.10 -32.40
CA PHE A 9 -15.00 -68.69 -32.03
C PHE A 9 -15.75 -68.66 -30.69
N ALA A 10 -15.07 -68.20 -29.64
CA ALA A 10 -15.71 -67.91 -28.38
C ALA A 10 -16.14 -66.43 -28.39
N PHE A 11 -17.44 -66.15 -28.37
CA PHE A 11 -18.01 -64.85 -28.13
C PHE A 11 -17.88 -64.50 -26.65
N LEU A 12 -17.03 -63.56 -26.29
CA LEU A 12 -16.98 -62.96 -24.97
C LEU A 12 -18.04 -61.84 -24.89
N LEU A 13 -19.11 -62.09 -24.18
CA LEU A 13 -20.07 -61.11 -23.71
C LEU A 13 -19.41 -60.29 -22.60
N ILE A 14 -19.07 -59.05 -22.89
CA ILE A 14 -18.65 -58.06 -21.88
C ILE A 14 -19.91 -57.41 -21.31
N PRO A 15 -20.24 -57.54 -20.01
CA PRO A 15 -21.32 -56.77 -19.42
C PRO A 15 -20.89 -55.30 -19.33
N ALA A 16 -21.66 -54.42 -19.97
CA ALA A 16 -21.53 -52.99 -19.80
C ALA A 16 -21.95 -52.63 -18.39
N ILE A 17 -20.99 -52.41 -17.49
CA ILE A 17 -21.21 -51.77 -16.19
C ILE A 17 -21.40 -50.31 -16.46
N ALA A 18 -22.63 -49.82 -16.45
CA ALA A 18 -22.94 -48.42 -16.43
C ALA A 18 -22.49 -47.85 -15.07
N LEU A 19 -21.34 -47.14 -15.05
CA LEU A 19 -20.97 -46.31 -13.92
C LEU A 19 -21.99 -45.17 -13.84
N LEU A 20 -22.96 -45.29 -12.92
CA LEU A 20 -23.71 -44.14 -12.43
C LEU A 20 -22.73 -43.28 -11.64
N VAL A 21 -22.16 -42.24 -12.28
CA VAL A 21 -21.52 -41.15 -11.57
C VAL A 21 -22.66 -40.39 -10.87
N ALA A 22 -22.87 -40.68 -9.60
CA ALA A 22 -23.68 -39.85 -8.73
C ALA A 22 -22.97 -38.48 -8.68
N GLN A 23 -23.47 -37.52 -9.44
CA GLN A 23 -23.18 -36.10 -9.19
C GLN A 23 -23.74 -35.81 -7.79
N THR A 24 -22.86 -35.90 -6.80
CA THR A 24 -23.10 -35.24 -5.52
C THR A 24 -23.08 -33.76 -5.82
N SER A 25 -24.24 -33.18 -6.09
CA SER A 25 -24.43 -31.74 -5.95
C SER A 25 -24.01 -31.40 -4.51
N SER A 26 -22.83 -30.89 -4.34
CA SER A 26 -22.44 -30.24 -3.10
C SER A 26 -23.36 -29.03 -2.96
N SER A 27 -24.52 -29.23 -2.30
CA SER A 27 -25.30 -28.09 -1.87
C SER A 27 -24.43 -27.34 -0.87
N THR A 28 -23.84 -26.26 -1.35
CA THR A 28 -23.20 -25.27 -0.45
C THR A 28 -24.28 -24.92 0.58
N PRO A 29 -24.00 -25.05 1.87
CA PRO A 29 -24.95 -24.62 2.88
C PRO A 29 -25.31 -23.16 2.61
N PRO A 30 -26.59 -22.77 2.81
CA PRO A 30 -26.98 -21.38 2.62
C PRO A 30 -26.04 -20.50 3.47
N PRO A 31 -25.58 -19.37 2.93
CA PRO A 31 -24.73 -18.46 3.69
C PRO A 31 -25.40 -18.10 5.01
N ALA A 32 -24.62 -18.04 6.07
CA ALA A 32 -25.12 -17.61 7.37
C ALA A 32 -25.75 -16.21 7.23
N PRO A 33 -26.86 -15.92 7.92
CA PRO A 33 -27.48 -14.60 7.83
C PRO A 33 -26.47 -13.55 8.29
N VAL A 34 -26.26 -12.54 7.46
CA VAL A 34 -25.42 -11.39 7.80
C VAL A 34 -26.17 -10.52 8.82
N PHE A 35 -25.45 -10.03 9.81
CA PHE A 35 -25.98 -9.14 10.84
C PHE A 35 -26.79 -7.97 10.22
N GLY A 36 -28.01 -7.76 10.68
CA GLY A 36 -28.92 -6.73 10.20
C GLY A 36 -29.91 -7.17 9.12
N TYR A 37 -29.83 -8.39 8.59
CA TYR A 37 -30.77 -8.95 7.60
C TYR A 37 -31.72 -9.98 8.18
N THR A 38 -32.44 -9.64 9.24
CA THR A 38 -33.39 -10.58 9.87
C THR A 38 -34.63 -10.79 9.03
N ASP A 39 -35.12 -9.77 8.33
CA ASP A 39 -36.42 -9.82 7.63
C ASP A 39 -36.32 -10.18 6.13
N PHE A 40 -35.12 -10.01 5.52
CA PHE A 40 -34.87 -10.21 4.09
C PHE A 40 -33.73 -11.19 3.80
N ALA A 41 -33.35 -12.02 4.78
CA ALA A 41 -32.19 -12.90 4.68
C ALA A 41 -32.17 -13.80 3.43
N ALA A 42 -33.30 -14.32 3.02
CA ALA A 42 -33.39 -15.21 1.85
C ALA A 42 -33.22 -14.47 0.52
N GLU A 43 -33.76 -13.26 0.39
CA GLU A 43 -33.61 -12.41 -0.80
C GLU A 43 -32.19 -11.88 -0.90
N GLN A 44 -31.65 -11.40 0.22
CA GLN A 44 -30.26 -10.93 0.28
C GLN A 44 -29.28 -12.06 -0.04
N ALA A 45 -29.46 -13.26 0.51
CA ALA A 45 -28.64 -14.43 0.22
C ALA A 45 -28.57 -14.75 -1.29
N LYS A 46 -29.69 -14.58 -2.00
CA LYS A 46 -29.73 -14.77 -3.46
C LYS A 46 -28.92 -13.69 -4.18
N THR A 47 -29.05 -12.44 -3.76
CA THR A 47 -28.26 -11.31 -4.30
C THR A 47 -26.78 -11.53 -4.04
N ASP A 48 -26.40 -11.91 -2.81
CA ASP A 48 -25.01 -12.20 -2.43
C ASP A 48 -24.42 -13.35 -3.26
N GLN A 49 -25.19 -14.44 -3.48
CA GLN A 49 -24.74 -15.54 -4.34
C GLN A 49 -24.51 -15.09 -5.78
N THR A 50 -25.37 -14.23 -6.33
CA THR A 50 -25.19 -13.69 -7.68
C THR A 50 -23.94 -12.82 -7.74
N PHE A 51 -23.75 -11.93 -6.77
CA PHE A 51 -22.58 -11.05 -6.68
C PHE A 51 -21.29 -11.86 -6.55
N LEU A 52 -21.22 -12.81 -5.61
CA LEU A 52 -20.02 -13.62 -5.34
C LEU A 52 -19.64 -14.55 -6.50
N ALA A 53 -20.55 -14.80 -7.44
CA ALA A 53 -20.27 -15.59 -8.63
C ALA A 53 -19.66 -14.76 -9.78
N VAL A 54 -19.59 -13.42 -9.67
CA VAL A 54 -19.10 -12.54 -10.72
C VAL A 54 -17.57 -12.41 -10.72
N PRO A 55 -16.87 -12.23 -9.58
CA PRO A 55 -15.43 -11.99 -9.60
C PRO A 55 -14.66 -13.07 -10.36
N ASP A 56 -13.81 -12.66 -11.29
CA ASP A 56 -13.01 -13.52 -12.15
C ASP A 56 -11.51 -13.27 -11.96
N ALA A 57 -10.80 -14.29 -11.50
CA ALA A 57 -9.36 -14.18 -11.22
C ALA A 57 -8.51 -13.81 -12.46
N LYS A 58 -8.96 -14.19 -13.66
CA LYS A 58 -8.26 -13.84 -14.90
C LYS A 58 -8.49 -12.37 -15.24
N LEU A 59 -9.72 -11.88 -15.11
CA LEU A 59 -10.04 -10.46 -15.32
C LEU A 59 -9.28 -9.58 -14.33
N ALA A 60 -9.33 -9.90 -13.04
CA ALA A 60 -8.55 -9.19 -12.01
C ALA A 60 -7.06 -9.17 -12.31
N GLY A 61 -6.50 -10.29 -12.80
CA GLY A 61 -5.09 -10.37 -13.21
C GLY A 61 -4.76 -9.51 -14.44
N GLU A 62 -5.66 -9.42 -15.42
CA GLU A 62 -5.52 -8.56 -16.60
C GLU A 62 -5.61 -7.07 -16.21
N GLU A 63 -6.49 -6.72 -15.29
CA GLU A 63 -6.64 -5.37 -14.74
C GLU A 63 -5.40 -4.95 -13.95
N LEU A 64 -4.93 -5.80 -13.03
CA LEU A 64 -3.71 -5.58 -12.29
C LEU A 64 -2.51 -5.37 -13.23
N LYS A 65 -2.37 -6.23 -14.25
CA LYS A 65 -1.30 -6.11 -15.25
C LYS A 65 -1.37 -4.79 -16.01
N THR A 66 -2.57 -4.29 -16.30
CA THR A 66 -2.78 -3.01 -16.99
C THR A 66 -2.40 -1.84 -16.08
N LEU A 67 -2.86 -1.84 -14.84
CA LEU A 67 -2.57 -0.81 -13.84
C LEU A 67 -1.07 -0.71 -13.54
N THR A 68 -0.36 -1.83 -13.56
CA THR A 68 1.07 -1.92 -13.21
C THR A 68 2.00 -1.96 -14.41
N ALA A 69 1.53 -1.62 -15.61
CA ALA A 69 2.34 -1.69 -16.83
C ALA A 69 3.43 -0.61 -16.90
N GLU A 70 3.22 0.52 -16.24
CA GLU A 70 4.11 1.67 -16.21
C GLU A 70 4.26 2.18 -14.76
N PRO A 71 5.44 2.74 -14.37
CA PRO A 71 5.54 3.40 -13.07
C PRO A 71 4.64 4.65 -13.07
N HIS A 72 3.84 4.81 -12.01
CA HIS A 72 2.77 5.82 -11.98
C HIS A 72 2.69 6.53 -10.62
N ILE A 73 3.77 7.26 -10.31
CA ILE A 73 3.78 8.13 -9.14
C ILE A 73 2.70 9.22 -9.27
N ALA A 74 2.12 9.61 -8.14
CA ALA A 74 1.06 10.62 -8.07
C ALA A 74 1.34 11.85 -8.95
N ALA A 75 0.29 12.35 -9.61
CA ALA A 75 0.35 13.50 -10.52
C ALA A 75 1.21 13.30 -11.78
N SER A 76 1.66 12.09 -12.10
CA SER A 76 2.36 11.79 -13.36
C SER A 76 1.38 11.59 -14.52
N PRO A 77 1.84 11.71 -15.77
CA PRO A 77 1.01 11.36 -16.93
C PRO A 77 0.56 9.89 -16.93
N GLU A 78 1.39 9.00 -16.39
CA GLU A 78 1.12 7.57 -16.25
C GLU A 78 0.04 7.32 -15.19
N ASP A 79 0.05 8.06 -14.09
CA ASP A 79 -1.01 8.01 -13.09
C ASP A 79 -2.36 8.49 -13.67
N TYR A 80 -2.37 9.54 -14.47
CA TYR A 80 -3.59 9.96 -15.16
C TYR A 80 -4.15 8.87 -16.11
N LYS A 81 -3.28 8.07 -16.77
CA LYS A 81 -3.73 6.93 -17.58
C LYS A 81 -4.43 5.87 -16.72
N THR A 82 -3.91 5.60 -15.52
CA THR A 82 -4.57 4.65 -14.60
C THR A 82 -5.91 5.19 -14.12
N ALA A 83 -6.03 6.52 -13.88
CA ALA A 83 -7.31 7.15 -13.58
C ALA A 83 -8.33 7.00 -14.71
N GLN A 84 -7.89 7.21 -15.97
CA GLN A 84 -8.74 7.01 -17.14
C GLN A 84 -9.20 5.55 -17.26
N PHE A 85 -8.29 4.60 -17.04
CA PHE A 85 -8.62 3.16 -17.07
C PHE A 85 -9.69 2.80 -16.04
N VAL A 86 -9.53 3.22 -14.78
CA VAL A 86 -10.53 2.98 -13.73
C VAL A 86 -11.87 3.63 -14.09
N ALA A 87 -11.86 4.87 -14.61
CA ALA A 87 -13.09 5.55 -15.02
C ALA A 87 -13.80 4.84 -16.18
N GLU A 88 -13.06 4.28 -17.13
CA GLU A 88 -13.62 3.49 -18.23
C GLU A 88 -14.28 2.21 -17.71
N LYS A 89 -13.67 1.52 -16.75
CA LYS A 89 -14.22 0.32 -16.11
C LYS A 89 -15.52 0.64 -15.37
N PHE A 90 -15.53 1.65 -14.51
CA PHE A 90 -16.74 2.07 -13.80
C PHE A 90 -17.88 2.43 -14.75
N LYS A 91 -17.60 3.16 -15.85
CA LYS A 91 -18.60 3.48 -16.87
C LYS A 91 -19.13 2.25 -17.58
N ALA A 92 -18.26 1.30 -17.94
CA ALA A 92 -18.65 0.05 -18.59
C ALA A 92 -19.60 -0.78 -17.71
N ASP A 93 -19.43 -0.72 -16.40
CA ASP A 93 -20.29 -1.38 -15.41
C ASP A 93 -21.57 -0.57 -15.08
N GLY A 94 -21.77 0.56 -15.74
CA GLY A 94 -23.01 1.37 -15.61
C GLY A 94 -23.03 2.30 -14.40
N LEU A 95 -21.89 2.61 -13.81
CA LEU A 95 -21.76 3.59 -12.74
C LEU A 95 -21.74 5.01 -13.29
N ASP A 96 -22.39 5.94 -12.62
CA ASP A 96 -22.21 7.38 -12.87
C ASP A 96 -20.80 7.76 -12.41
N THR A 97 -19.97 8.16 -13.38
CA THR A 97 -18.50 8.22 -13.18
C THR A 97 -17.94 9.58 -13.54
N SER A 98 -17.10 10.10 -12.66
CA SER A 98 -16.33 11.33 -12.87
C SER A 98 -14.86 11.15 -12.48
N ILE A 99 -13.96 11.91 -13.13
CA ILE A 99 -12.59 12.15 -12.68
C ILE A 99 -12.58 13.53 -12.05
N VAL A 100 -12.28 13.61 -10.77
CA VAL A 100 -12.32 14.84 -9.97
C VAL A 100 -10.88 15.31 -9.73
N PRO A 101 -10.49 16.47 -10.29
CA PRO A 101 -9.14 16.99 -10.09
C PRO A 101 -9.04 17.78 -8.78
N TYR A 102 -7.93 17.56 -8.07
CA TYR A 102 -7.47 18.42 -6.97
C TYR A 102 -6.04 18.90 -7.23
N LYS A 103 -5.54 19.76 -6.39
CA LYS A 103 -4.15 20.22 -6.41
C LYS A 103 -3.41 19.71 -5.19
N ALA A 104 -2.14 19.35 -5.35
CA ALA A 104 -1.32 18.87 -4.26
C ALA A 104 0.08 19.47 -4.32
N TRP A 105 0.62 19.86 -3.15
CA TRP A 105 1.98 20.37 -3.01
C TRP A 105 2.96 19.21 -2.87
N LEU A 106 3.50 18.72 -4.00
CA LEU A 106 4.29 17.51 -4.11
C LEU A 106 5.75 17.83 -4.41
N ASN A 107 6.67 17.06 -3.78
CA ASN A 107 8.09 17.08 -4.10
C ASN A 107 8.46 15.93 -5.04
N MET A 108 9.33 16.23 -6.00
CA MET A 108 9.97 15.22 -6.87
C MET A 108 11.48 15.37 -6.77
N PRO A 109 12.28 14.28 -6.75
CA PRO A 109 13.72 14.36 -6.61
C PRO A 109 14.37 14.85 -7.91
N LYS A 110 15.23 15.88 -7.82
CA LYS A 110 16.16 16.33 -8.88
C LYS A 110 17.55 15.81 -8.67
N GLU A 111 18.00 15.77 -7.43
CA GLU A 111 19.27 15.21 -7.02
C GLU A 111 19.15 14.61 -5.63
N VAL A 112 19.57 13.36 -5.52
CA VAL A 112 19.68 12.63 -4.26
C VAL A 112 21.08 12.09 -4.16
N LYS A 113 21.80 12.47 -3.11
CA LYS A 113 23.17 12.02 -2.89
C LYS A 113 23.45 11.89 -1.40
N VAL A 114 23.90 10.71 -1.00
CA VAL A 114 24.35 10.42 0.37
C VAL A 114 25.78 9.87 0.28
N GLN A 115 26.70 10.48 0.99
CA GLN A 115 28.09 10.02 1.10
C GLN A 115 28.44 9.84 2.56
N ALA A 116 28.99 8.67 2.90
CA ALA A 116 29.44 8.38 4.26
C ALA A 116 30.96 8.25 4.31
N TYR A 117 31.55 8.76 5.36
CA TYR A 117 33.00 8.80 5.60
C TYR A 117 33.30 8.30 7.02
N ASP A 118 34.38 7.53 7.19
CA ASP A 118 34.88 7.14 8.51
C ASP A 118 35.54 8.32 9.27
N SER A 119 36.01 8.03 10.47
CA SER A 119 36.71 9.02 11.31
C SER A 119 37.96 9.62 10.68
N ASP A 120 38.61 8.90 9.78
CA ASP A 120 39.84 9.33 9.07
C ASP A 120 39.51 10.08 7.78
N GLY A 121 38.22 10.24 7.43
CA GLY A 121 37.75 10.91 6.23
C GLY A 121 37.78 10.04 4.97
N LYS A 122 37.95 8.73 5.12
CA LYS A 122 37.89 7.79 4.00
C LYS A 122 36.42 7.57 3.61
N LEU A 123 36.11 7.62 2.32
CA LEU A 123 34.81 7.35 1.78
C LEU A 123 34.43 5.87 1.99
N LEU A 124 33.32 5.63 2.67
CA LEU A 124 32.74 4.31 2.93
C LEU A 124 31.70 3.93 1.89
N MET A 125 30.83 4.87 1.52
CA MET A 125 29.78 4.64 0.54
C MET A 125 29.37 5.94 -0.17
N THR A 126 28.81 5.77 -1.37
CA THR A 126 28.04 6.78 -2.09
C THR A 126 26.74 6.12 -2.54
N GLY A 127 25.60 6.70 -2.14
CA GLY A 127 24.27 6.19 -2.42
C GLY A 127 23.23 7.30 -2.62
N PRO A 128 21.96 6.94 -2.73
CA PRO A 128 21.50 5.54 -2.85
C PRO A 128 22.02 4.90 -4.14
N VAL A 129 22.38 3.60 -4.06
CA VAL A 129 22.70 2.84 -5.26
C VAL A 129 21.39 2.51 -6.02
N PRO A 130 21.45 2.34 -7.36
CA PRO A 130 20.28 1.86 -8.10
C PRO A 130 19.76 0.54 -7.52
N GLU A 131 18.45 0.42 -7.41
CA GLU A 131 17.82 -0.83 -6.98
C GLU A 131 18.09 -1.91 -8.03
N HIS A 132 18.46 -3.10 -7.56
CA HIS A 132 18.79 -4.23 -8.42
C HIS A 132 18.19 -5.52 -7.88
N VAL A 133 17.65 -6.33 -8.78
CA VAL A 133 17.15 -7.67 -8.52
C VAL A 133 17.91 -8.66 -9.39
N ASP A 134 18.38 -9.73 -8.78
CA ASP A 134 19.04 -10.82 -9.53
C ASP A 134 18.07 -11.52 -10.47
N GLY A 135 18.51 -11.76 -11.70
CA GLY A 135 17.72 -12.42 -12.73
C GLY A 135 17.21 -11.46 -13.81
N ASN A 136 16.19 -11.90 -14.53
CA ASN A 136 15.59 -11.12 -15.62
C ASN A 136 14.35 -10.36 -15.11
N GLU A 137 14.57 -9.21 -14.46
CA GLU A 137 13.52 -8.28 -14.08
C GLU A 137 13.43 -7.18 -15.16
N PRO A 138 12.44 -7.23 -16.06
CA PRO A 138 12.39 -6.33 -17.22
C PRO A 138 12.15 -4.87 -16.86
N PHE A 139 11.59 -4.61 -15.67
CA PHE A 139 11.15 -3.27 -15.28
C PHE A 139 12.18 -2.49 -14.44
N GLN A 140 13.23 -3.14 -13.94
CA GLN A 140 14.19 -2.51 -13.01
C GLN A 140 14.99 -1.33 -13.59
N ASN A 141 15.05 -1.19 -14.91
CA ASN A 141 15.82 -0.13 -15.60
C ASN A 141 14.92 0.87 -16.34
N ASP A 142 13.63 0.95 -16.01
CA ASP A 142 12.75 1.93 -16.63
C ASP A 142 13.17 3.37 -16.20
N PRO A 143 13.50 4.26 -17.15
CA PRO A 143 14.00 5.60 -16.84
C PRO A 143 12.95 6.51 -16.19
N ARG A 144 11.69 6.11 -16.15
CA ARG A 144 10.61 6.83 -15.49
C ARG A 144 10.54 6.55 -13.99
N VAL A 145 11.19 5.48 -13.53
CA VAL A 145 11.30 5.20 -12.09
C VAL A 145 12.16 6.27 -11.45
N THR A 146 11.59 7.01 -10.51
CA THR A 146 12.33 8.02 -9.75
C THR A 146 13.38 7.38 -8.86
N PRO A 147 14.53 8.04 -8.61
CA PRO A 147 15.39 7.66 -7.50
C PRO A 147 14.58 7.49 -6.22
N ALA A 148 15.02 6.61 -5.32
CA ALA A 148 14.39 6.51 -4.02
C ALA A 148 14.43 7.86 -3.30
N PHE A 149 13.33 8.27 -2.66
CA PHE A 149 13.23 9.49 -1.89
C PHE A 149 12.07 9.40 -0.89
N ASN A 150 12.04 10.27 0.10
CA ASN A 150 10.86 10.44 0.94
C ASN A 150 9.97 11.57 0.41
N GLY A 151 8.68 11.25 0.20
CA GLY A 151 7.64 12.25 -0.01
C GLY A 151 7.63 13.25 1.14
N SER A 152 7.37 14.52 0.84
CA SER A 152 7.35 15.63 1.81
C SER A 152 8.69 15.98 2.46
N SER A 153 9.81 15.34 2.08
CA SER A 153 11.15 15.74 2.54
C SER A 153 11.56 17.07 1.90
N PRO A 154 12.05 18.05 2.67
CA PRO A 154 12.59 19.30 2.10
C PRO A 154 13.92 19.05 1.39
N SER A 155 14.30 19.98 0.51
CA SER A 155 15.68 20.09 0.05
C SER A 155 16.63 20.37 1.20
N GLY A 156 17.87 19.88 1.11
CA GLY A 156 18.90 20.14 2.10
C GLY A 156 20.29 19.77 1.60
N ASP A 157 21.28 20.46 2.12
CA ASP A 157 22.71 20.14 1.96
C ASP A 157 23.29 20.15 3.38
N VAL A 158 23.38 18.97 3.99
CA VAL A 158 23.70 18.83 5.41
C VAL A 158 24.82 17.82 5.62
N THR A 159 25.68 18.12 6.58
CA THR A 159 26.75 17.22 7.01
C THR A 159 26.69 17.04 8.52
N GLY A 160 26.73 15.81 8.98
CA GLY A 160 26.71 15.50 10.41
C GLY A 160 27.29 14.13 10.73
N GLU A 161 27.72 13.94 11.97
CA GLU A 161 28.01 12.62 12.48
C GLU A 161 26.73 11.81 12.62
N VAL A 162 26.80 10.49 12.39
CA VAL A 162 25.66 9.61 12.44
C VAL A 162 25.45 9.08 13.85
N VAL A 163 24.18 9.07 14.26
CA VAL A 163 23.70 8.40 15.47
C VAL A 163 22.60 7.41 15.10
N TYR A 164 22.74 6.16 15.49
CA TYR A 164 21.74 5.12 15.30
C TYR A 164 20.69 5.17 16.42
N ALA A 165 19.41 5.27 16.05
CA ALA A 165 18.31 5.47 16.96
C ALA A 165 17.19 4.41 16.80
N ASN A 166 17.57 3.14 16.55
CA ASN A 166 16.64 2.02 16.46
C ASN A 166 15.44 2.32 15.52
N TYR A 167 14.20 2.22 16.01
CA TYR A 167 13.00 2.56 15.26
C TYR A 167 12.64 4.05 15.30
N GLY A 168 13.42 4.89 15.99
CA GLY A 168 13.14 6.33 16.09
C GLY A 168 11.85 6.65 16.88
N ARG A 169 11.53 5.83 17.87
CA ARG A 169 10.41 6.08 18.81
C ARG A 169 10.82 7.11 19.85
N PRO A 170 9.87 7.75 20.54
CA PRO A 170 10.18 8.64 21.67
C PRO A 170 11.11 8.01 22.71
N GLU A 171 10.86 6.75 23.07
CA GLU A 171 11.69 5.99 24.02
C GLU A 171 13.10 5.70 23.51
N ASP A 172 13.29 5.53 22.20
CA ASP A 172 14.63 5.33 21.61
C ASP A 172 15.46 6.62 21.73
N PHE A 173 14.89 7.77 21.46
CA PHE A 173 15.54 9.08 21.64
C PHE A 173 15.82 9.38 23.11
N GLN A 174 14.90 9.04 24.01
CA GLN A 174 15.15 9.17 25.46
C GLN A 174 16.29 8.29 25.90
N LYS A 175 16.37 7.04 25.42
CA LYS A 175 17.47 6.11 25.70
C LYS A 175 18.84 6.65 25.26
N LEU A 176 18.92 7.26 24.08
CA LEU A 176 20.16 7.91 23.61
C LEU A 176 20.55 9.06 24.53
N LYS A 177 19.60 9.87 24.96
CA LYS A 177 19.85 10.94 25.93
C LYS A 177 20.39 10.40 27.25
N ASP A 178 19.80 9.30 27.77
CA ASP A 178 20.25 8.64 29.00
C ASP A 178 21.66 8.05 28.87
N LEU A 179 22.05 7.66 27.64
CA LEU A 179 23.43 7.26 27.30
C LEU A 179 24.38 8.44 27.14
N GLY A 180 23.92 9.68 27.28
CA GLY A 180 24.73 10.88 27.13
C GLY A 180 25.05 11.24 25.67
N ILE A 181 24.33 10.69 24.69
CA ILE A 181 24.55 10.95 23.26
C ILE A 181 23.88 12.29 22.89
N ASP A 182 24.67 13.24 22.39
CA ASP A 182 24.16 14.49 21.84
C ASP A 182 23.60 14.25 20.41
N LEU A 183 22.37 14.72 20.18
CA LEU A 183 21.67 14.56 18.91
C LEU A 183 21.63 15.83 18.06
N LYS A 184 22.03 16.98 18.65
CA LYS A 184 21.99 18.27 17.96
C LYS A 184 22.99 18.31 16.80
N GLY A 185 22.49 18.64 15.61
CA GLY A 185 23.29 18.70 14.38
C GLY A 185 23.75 17.33 13.84
N LYS A 186 23.26 16.22 14.41
CA LYS A 186 23.58 14.88 13.94
C LYS A 186 22.66 14.44 12.80
N ILE A 187 23.10 13.46 12.03
CA ILE A 187 22.26 12.69 11.11
C ILE A 187 21.75 11.46 11.88
N ILE A 188 20.45 11.33 11.98
CA ILE A 188 19.84 10.21 12.70
C ILE A 188 19.55 9.06 11.73
N LEU A 189 20.13 7.89 11.96
CA LEU A 189 19.87 6.67 11.22
C LEU A 189 18.85 5.82 12.00
N VAL A 190 17.72 5.49 11.35
CA VAL A 190 16.64 4.71 11.97
C VAL A 190 16.17 3.58 11.08
N ARG A 191 15.60 2.53 11.68
CA ARG A 191 14.95 1.43 10.96
C ARG A 191 13.50 1.77 10.60
N TYR A 192 13.00 1.19 9.52
CA TYR A 192 11.54 1.08 9.29
C TYR A 192 10.89 0.22 10.38
N GLY A 193 9.57 0.37 10.54
CA GLY A 193 8.83 -0.33 11.60
C GLY A 193 8.75 0.45 12.91
N GLY A 194 7.99 -0.05 13.84
CA GLY A 194 7.82 0.50 15.19
C GLY A 194 6.94 1.74 15.31
N ASN A 195 6.99 2.66 14.35
CA ASN A 195 6.11 3.82 14.20
C ASN A 195 6.14 4.34 12.76
N PHE A 196 5.25 5.28 12.45
CA PHE A 196 5.19 5.92 11.14
C PHE A 196 6.45 6.76 10.84
N ARG A 197 6.87 6.81 9.56
CA ARG A 197 8.07 7.50 9.08
C ARG A 197 8.13 8.97 9.51
N GLY A 198 7.04 9.72 9.31
CA GLY A 198 6.95 11.12 9.70
C GLY A 198 7.17 11.36 11.19
N VAL A 199 6.76 10.41 12.05
CA VAL A 199 7.01 10.50 13.52
C VAL A 199 8.50 10.44 13.81
N LYS A 200 9.27 9.58 13.12
CA LYS A 200 10.73 9.49 13.29
C LYS A 200 11.41 10.81 12.97
N VAL A 201 11.05 11.40 11.83
CA VAL A 201 11.61 12.71 11.40
C VAL A 201 11.17 13.83 12.32
N TYR A 202 9.89 13.83 12.75
CA TYR A 202 9.38 14.81 13.71
C TYR A 202 10.16 14.80 15.02
N ILE A 203 10.37 13.63 15.61
CA ILE A 203 11.10 13.51 16.87
C ILE A 203 12.56 13.92 16.69
N ALA A 204 13.24 13.44 15.64
CA ALA A 204 14.62 13.85 15.33
C ALA A 204 14.75 15.38 15.23
N GLN A 205 13.80 16.02 14.54
CA GLN A 205 13.73 17.48 14.43
C GLN A 205 13.58 18.16 15.81
N GLN A 206 12.76 17.62 16.73
CA GLN A 206 12.60 18.17 18.08
C GLN A 206 13.91 18.09 18.90
N TYR A 207 14.75 17.09 18.65
CA TYR A 207 16.08 16.98 19.27
C TYR A 207 17.16 17.76 18.53
N GLY A 208 16.81 18.53 17.48
CA GLY A 208 17.73 19.40 16.75
C GLY A 208 18.66 18.64 15.79
N ALA A 209 18.27 17.47 15.31
CA ALA A 209 19.00 16.75 14.28
C ALA A 209 19.10 17.56 12.97
N ALA A 210 20.17 17.34 12.20
CA ALA A 210 20.36 17.98 10.90
C ALA A 210 19.62 17.26 9.76
N GLY A 211 19.37 15.96 9.90
CA GLY A 211 18.67 15.14 8.93
C GLY A 211 18.41 13.72 9.42
N VAL A 212 17.65 12.95 8.65
CA VAL A 212 17.29 11.58 8.98
C VAL A 212 17.56 10.65 7.79
N LEU A 213 18.13 9.48 8.06
CA LEU A 213 18.23 8.36 7.14
C LEU A 213 17.36 7.23 7.65
N ILE A 214 16.53 6.63 6.77
CA ILE A 214 15.62 5.55 7.16
C ILE A 214 15.93 4.32 6.32
N TYR A 215 16.16 3.15 6.93
CA TYR A 215 16.45 1.91 6.20
C TYR A 215 15.62 0.74 6.70
N SER A 216 15.42 -0.27 5.85
CA SER A 216 14.82 -1.54 6.25
C SER A 216 15.91 -2.50 6.70
N ASP A 217 15.90 -2.89 7.98
CA ASP A 217 16.86 -3.87 8.49
C ASP A 217 16.47 -5.28 8.03
N PRO A 218 17.43 -6.17 7.68
CA PRO A 218 17.11 -7.54 7.27
C PRO A 218 16.40 -8.37 8.35
N SER A 219 16.46 -7.96 9.62
CA SER A 219 15.68 -8.59 10.72
C SER A 219 14.18 -8.33 10.60
N ASP A 220 13.81 -7.20 9.95
CA ASP A 220 12.44 -6.77 9.78
C ASP A 220 11.91 -7.12 8.39
N ASP A 221 12.72 -6.90 7.34
CA ASP A 221 12.36 -7.15 5.94
C ASP A 221 13.63 -7.45 5.10
N GLY A 222 13.99 -8.71 4.99
CA GLY A 222 15.16 -9.15 4.24
C GLY A 222 15.51 -10.63 4.50
N TYR A 223 16.73 -11.00 4.17
CA TYR A 223 17.21 -12.39 4.18
C TYR A 223 17.05 -13.14 5.52
N TYR A 224 16.97 -12.41 6.61
CA TYR A 224 16.80 -13.03 7.95
C TYR A 224 15.37 -13.55 8.15
N ARG A 225 14.40 -13.00 7.41
CA ARG A 225 12.99 -13.38 7.49
C ARG A 225 12.65 -14.56 6.56
N GLY A 226 13.43 -14.77 5.49
CA GLY A 226 13.21 -15.80 4.52
C GLY A 226 13.76 -15.44 3.14
N ASP A 227 13.25 -16.12 2.12
CA ASP A 227 13.67 -15.90 0.74
C ASP A 227 13.33 -14.47 0.28
N MET A 228 14.31 -13.81 -0.32
CA MET A 228 14.18 -12.49 -0.90
C MET A 228 13.57 -12.57 -2.31
N TYR A 229 12.94 -11.49 -2.75
CA TYR A 229 12.47 -11.37 -4.13
C TYR A 229 13.61 -11.61 -5.13
N PRO A 230 13.42 -12.36 -6.24
CA PRO A 230 12.14 -12.90 -6.73
C PRO A 230 11.73 -14.28 -6.19
N LYS A 231 12.53 -14.93 -5.36
CA LYS A 231 12.23 -16.26 -4.81
C LYS A 231 11.17 -16.23 -3.70
N GLY A 232 11.15 -15.16 -2.93
CA GLY A 232 10.24 -14.95 -1.82
C GLY A 232 9.82 -13.49 -1.70
N PRO A 233 9.05 -13.14 -0.67
CA PRO A 233 8.44 -11.81 -0.55
C PRO A 233 9.37 -10.75 0.06
N TYR A 234 10.53 -11.15 0.63
CA TYR A 234 11.35 -10.23 1.39
C TYR A 234 12.29 -9.40 0.51
N ARG A 235 12.72 -8.28 1.05
CA ARG A 235 13.44 -7.21 0.36
C ARG A 235 14.88 -7.62 0.01
N PRO A 236 15.30 -7.47 -1.28
CA PRO A 236 16.70 -7.59 -1.69
C PRO A 236 17.58 -6.48 -1.09
N ALA A 237 18.90 -6.69 -1.14
CA ALA A 237 19.86 -5.82 -0.46
C ALA A 237 19.82 -4.35 -0.91
N THR A 238 19.60 -4.09 -2.18
CA THR A 238 19.58 -2.74 -2.76
C THR A 238 18.20 -2.12 -2.87
N ALA A 239 17.14 -2.89 -2.56
CA ALA A 239 15.78 -2.37 -2.62
C ALA A 239 15.49 -1.41 -1.47
N VAL A 240 14.79 -0.34 -1.78
CA VAL A 240 14.47 0.75 -0.85
C VAL A 240 12.97 0.79 -0.57
N GLN A 241 12.59 0.95 0.67
CA GLN A 241 11.22 1.28 1.03
C GLN A 241 11.04 2.79 0.94
N ARG A 242 10.23 3.23 -0.03
CA ARG A 242 9.80 4.63 -0.18
C ARG A 242 8.71 4.97 0.83
N GLY A 243 8.29 6.20 0.88
CA GLY A 243 7.16 6.66 1.67
C GLY A 243 7.27 8.11 2.08
N SER A 244 6.13 8.73 2.40
CA SER A 244 6.07 10.11 2.86
C SER A 244 6.51 10.27 4.31
N VAL A 245 7.14 11.39 4.61
CA VAL A 245 7.50 11.83 5.97
C VAL A 245 6.65 13.02 6.44
N GLN A 246 5.55 13.30 5.76
CA GLN A 246 4.56 14.28 6.21
C GLN A 246 4.11 13.96 7.64
N PHE A 247 3.91 14.97 8.45
CA PHE A 247 3.41 14.81 9.80
C PHE A 247 1.88 14.66 9.79
N MET A 248 1.38 13.55 9.20
CA MET A 248 -0.05 13.29 9.03
C MET A 248 -0.83 13.30 10.34
N PHE A 249 -0.17 13.04 11.47
CA PHE A 249 -0.77 13.19 12.80
C PHE A 249 -1.02 14.67 13.21
N LYS A 250 -0.46 15.62 12.47
CA LYS A 250 -0.81 17.04 12.57
C LYS A 250 -1.93 17.39 11.60
N TYR A 251 -1.78 16.94 10.36
CA TYR A 251 -2.75 17.11 9.30
C TYR A 251 -2.44 16.18 8.11
N PRO A 252 -3.37 15.31 7.66
CA PRO A 252 -3.30 14.60 6.37
C PRO A 252 -3.77 15.53 5.24
N GLY A 253 -3.67 15.09 3.98
CA GLY A 253 -4.10 15.87 2.84
C GLY A 253 -3.05 16.87 2.35
N ASP A 254 -3.45 17.78 1.46
CA ASP A 254 -2.53 18.78 0.93
C ASP A 254 -2.02 19.71 2.01
N ALA A 255 -0.71 19.82 2.08
CA ALA A 255 -0.05 20.55 3.16
C ALA A 255 -0.34 22.06 3.15
N LEU A 256 -0.71 22.64 1.99
CA LEU A 256 -0.97 24.07 1.85
C LEU A 256 -2.45 24.45 2.12
N THR A 257 -3.35 23.47 2.21
CA THR A 257 -4.80 23.72 2.34
C THR A 257 -5.46 22.99 3.51
N PRO A 258 -4.87 22.97 4.71
CA PRO A 258 -5.44 22.22 5.83
C PRO A 258 -6.90 22.63 6.15
N GLY A 259 -7.84 21.67 6.06
CA GLY A 259 -9.26 21.86 6.32
C GLY A 259 -10.05 22.52 5.19
N ILE A 260 -9.48 22.63 3.99
CA ILE A 260 -10.11 23.23 2.81
C ILE A 260 -9.70 22.45 1.58
N ALA A 261 -10.67 21.92 0.84
CA ALA A 261 -10.37 21.19 -0.41
C ALA A 261 -9.57 22.02 -1.41
N SER A 262 -8.50 21.46 -1.92
CA SER A 262 -7.58 22.09 -2.87
C SER A 262 -8.10 22.04 -4.32
N THR A 263 -9.33 22.48 -4.53
CA THR A 263 -9.95 22.50 -5.87
C THR A 263 -9.14 23.34 -6.87
N PRO A 264 -9.19 23.05 -8.18
CA PRO A 264 -8.41 23.79 -9.18
C PRO A 264 -8.67 25.31 -9.23
N ASP A 265 -9.85 25.73 -8.79
CA ASP A 265 -10.28 27.12 -8.74
C ASP A 265 -10.09 27.78 -7.37
N LEU A 266 -9.51 27.08 -6.40
CA LEU A 266 -9.25 27.65 -5.09
C LEU A 266 -8.29 28.85 -5.20
N PRO A 267 -8.68 30.04 -4.69
CA PRO A 267 -7.83 31.22 -4.79
C PRO A 267 -6.49 31.05 -4.07
N ALA A 268 -5.41 31.48 -4.70
CA ALA A 268 -4.05 31.40 -4.12
C ALA A 268 -3.93 32.08 -2.74
N SER A 269 -4.80 33.03 -2.41
CA SER A 269 -4.85 33.66 -1.09
C SER A 269 -5.33 32.75 0.04
N LYS A 270 -5.86 31.57 -0.31
CA LYS A 270 -6.27 30.54 0.67
C LYS A 270 -5.14 29.56 0.98
N LEU A 271 -4.09 29.51 0.17
CA LEU A 271 -2.96 28.62 0.38
C LEU A 271 -2.07 29.16 1.51
N LEU A 272 -1.64 28.25 2.40
CA LEU A 272 -0.56 28.54 3.33
C LEU A 272 0.75 28.73 2.55
N LYS A 273 1.65 29.52 3.12
CA LYS A 273 3.03 29.53 2.63
C LYS A 273 3.75 28.28 3.12
N PRO A 274 4.61 27.63 2.29
CA PRO A 274 5.31 26.42 2.70
C PRO A 274 6.10 26.54 4.03
N GLU A 275 6.64 27.72 4.34
CA GLU A 275 7.35 27.97 5.59
C GLU A 275 6.46 27.94 6.83
N ASP A 276 5.16 28.23 6.68
CA ASP A 276 4.16 28.29 7.77
C ASP A 276 3.50 26.92 8.02
N VAL A 277 3.72 25.93 7.13
CA VAL A 277 3.10 24.61 7.22
C VAL A 277 3.66 23.83 8.39
N VAL A 278 2.76 23.32 9.25
CA VAL A 278 3.12 22.56 10.46
C VAL A 278 3.20 21.04 10.23
N SER A 279 2.63 20.56 9.12
CA SER A 279 2.63 19.15 8.74
C SER A 279 3.84 18.74 7.87
N LEU A 280 4.68 19.70 7.47
CA LEU A 280 5.90 19.41 6.71
C LEU A 280 7.14 19.40 7.59
N PRO A 281 8.09 18.46 7.41
CA PRO A 281 9.37 18.48 8.08
C PRO A 281 10.22 19.69 7.66
N LYS A 282 11.10 20.12 8.55
CA LYS A 282 12.05 21.20 8.31
C LYS A 282 13.50 20.69 8.14
N ILE A 283 13.72 19.40 8.32
CA ILE A 283 15.02 18.74 8.11
C ILE A 283 14.89 17.68 7.01
N PRO A 284 15.92 17.50 6.15
CA PRO A 284 15.88 16.51 5.07
C PRO A 284 15.85 15.08 5.61
N SER A 285 15.15 14.21 4.88
CA SER A 285 15.07 12.78 5.15
C SER A 285 15.23 11.99 3.87
N GLU A 286 16.00 10.90 3.93
CA GLU A 286 16.28 10.03 2.79
C GLU A 286 16.15 8.57 3.18
N PRO A 287 15.43 7.74 2.37
CA PRO A 287 15.38 6.30 2.58
C PRO A 287 16.61 5.63 1.96
N LEU A 288 17.15 4.63 2.65
CA LEU A 288 18.29 3.83 2.19
C LEU A 288 17.94 2.35 2.13
N SER A 289 18.59 1.64 1.22
CA SER A 289 18.68 0.19 1.28
C SER A 289 19.54 -0.28 2.46
N TYR A 290 19.40 -1.54 2.90
CA TYR A 290 20.33 -2.07 3.89
C TYR A 290 21.74 -2.30 3.30
N HIS A 291 21.88 -2.39 1.97
CA HIS A 291 23.19 -2.34 1.31
C HIS A 291 23.90 -1.02 1.60
N ASP A 292 23.21 0.10 1.43
CA ASP A 292 23.78 1.44 1.65
C ASP A 292 23.95 1.75 3.14
N ALA A 293 23.04 1.29 4.00
CA ALA A 293 23.12 1.50 5.44
C ALA A 293 24.22 0.66 6.12
N SER A 294 24.56 -0.51 5.55
CA SER A 294 25.53 -1.45 6.13
C SER A 294 26.91 -0.82 6.39
N PRO A 295 27.58 -0.16 5.41
CA PRO A 295 28.86 0.47 5.65
C PRO A 295 28.83 1.57 6.72
N ILE A 296 27.70 2.25 6.85
CA ILE A 296 27.50 3.27 7.90
C ILE A 296 27.44 2.58 9.27
N LEU A 297 26.57 1.59 9.43
CA LEU A 297 26.36 0.88 10.70
C LEU A 297 27.61 0.13 11.17
N GLU A 298 28.34 -0.51 10.25
CA GLU A 298 29.56 -1.26 10.53
C GLU A 298 30.68 -0.41 11.13
N HIS A 299 30.74 0.88 10.72
CA HIS A 299 31.80 1.81 11.15
C HIS A 299 31.34 2.77 12.25
N LEU A 300 30.10 2.66 12.74
CA LEU A 300 29.70 3.41 13.94
C LEU A 300 30.53 2.98 15.14
N GLY A 301 30.94 3.97 15.92
CA GLY A 301 31.61 3.76 17.20
C GLY A 301 30.69 4.00 18.39
N GLY A 302 31.30 4.38 19.53
CA GLY A 302 30.57 4.64 20.76
C GLY A 302 30.11 3.36 21.48
N PRO A 303 29.13 3.47 22.38
CA PRO A 303 28.60 2.31 23.08
C PRO A 303 27.91 1.30 22.15
N ASP A 304 27.92 0.02 22.53
CA ASP A 304 27.09 -0.98 21.89
C ASP A 304 25.62 -0.54 21.95
N ALA A 305 24.91 -0.69 20.84
CA ALA A 305 23.47 -0.51 20.85
C ALA A 305 22.80 -1.55 21.76
N PRO A 306 21.74 -1.19 22.50
CA PRO A 306 21.00 -2.14 23.31
C PRO A 306 20.68 -3.44 22.56
N ARG A 307 20.62 -4.56 23.27
CA ARG A 307 20.40 -5.87 22.65
C ARG A 307 19.15 -5.91 21.77
N GLU A 308 18.09 -5.25 22.20
CA GLU A 308 16.81 -5.13 21.50
C GLU A 308 16.87 -4.20 20.26
N TRP A 309 17.99 -3.47 20.10
CA TRP A 309 18.24 -2.61 18.93
C TRP A 309 19.14 -3.28 17.89
N GLN A 310 19.71 -4.44 18.20
CA GLN A 310 20.51 -5.19 17.25
C GLN A 310 19.62 -5.66 16.08
N GLY A 311 20.13 -5.50 14.88
CA GLY A 311 19.49 -6.00 13.66
C GLY A 311 20.08 -7.33 13.20
N ALA A 312 19.96 -7.64 11.92
CA ALA A 312 20.46 -8.87 11.33
C ALA A 312 21.67 -8.69 10.38
N LEU A 313 22.26 -7.51 10.30
CA LEU A 313 23.55 -7.36 9.63
C LEU A 313 24.66 -8.06 10.43
N PRO A 314 25.75 -8.58 9.77
CA PRO A 314 26.66 -9.54 10.38
C PRO A 314 27.74 -8.89 11.30
N PHE A 315 27.37 -7.86 12.05
CA PHE A 315 28.25 -7.16 12.99
C PHE A 315 27.45 -6.62 14.19
N THR A 316 28.13 -6.24 15.26
CA THR A 316 27.51 -5.58 16.41
C THR A 316 27.17 -4.14 16.05
N TYR A 317 25.92 -3.71 16.30
CA TYR A 317 25.52 -2.32 16.10
C TYR A 317 25.98 -1.47 17.28
N HIS A 318 26.49 -0.30 16.96
CA HIS A 318 26.84 0.75 17.91
C HIS A 318 25.94 1.96 17.72
N VAL A 319 25.81 2.79 18.74
CA VAL A 319 24.93 3.97 18.65
C VAL A 319 25.59 5.18 17.98
N GLY A 320 26.93 5.15 17.79
CA GLY A 320 27.69 6.26 17.24
C GLY A 320 28.26 7.22 18.32
N PRO A 321 29.00 8.27 17.94
CA PRO A 321 29.42 8.60 16.56
C PRO A 321 30.54 7.70 16.01
N GLY A 322 31.09 8.03 14.85
CA GLY A 322 32.19 7.30 14.21
C GLY A 322 32.17 7.43 12.69
N VAL A 323 30.99 7.75 12.15
CA VAL A 323 30.78 8.00 10.73
C VAL A 323 30.20 9.39 10.54
N LYS A 324 30.68 10.09 9.50
CA LYS A 324 30.13 11.37 9.07
C LYS A 324 29.41 11.18 7.73
N VAL A 325 28.18 11.68 7.64
CA VAL A 325 27.42 11.67 6.39
C VAL A 325 27.27 13.09 5.85
N HIS A 326 27.46 13.23 4.54
CA HIS A 326 27.07 14.37 3.75
C HIS A 326 25.88 13.98 2.87
N MET A 327 24.73 14.62 3.08
CA MET A 327 23.47 14.37 2.38
C MET A 327 23.06 15.63 1.61
N VAL A 328 22.89 15.46 0.29
CA VAL A 328 22.43 16.51 -0.62
C VAL A 328 21.12 16.05 -1.25
N LEU A 329 20.04 16.75 -0.94
CA LEU A 329 18.72 16.53 -1.53
C LEU A 329 18.28 17.81 -2.23
N LYS A 330 17.99 17.71 -3.54
CA LYS A 330 17.35 18.79 -4.30
C LYS A 330 16.01 18.31 -4.76
N MET A 331 14.95 18.84 -4.17
CA MET A 331 13.57 18.50 -4.44
C MET A 331 12.89 19.59 -5.26
N ASP A 332 12.14 19.18 -6.27
CA ASP A 332 11.28 20.04 -7.08
C ASP A 332 9.88 20.07 -6.49
N TYR A 333 9.62 21.02 -5.63
CA TYR A 333 8.28 21.23 -5.09
C TYR A 333 7.40 22.00 -6.06
N GLN A 334 6.25 21.45 -6.41
CA GLN A 334 5.28 22.10 -7.28
C GLN A 334 3.85 21.78 -6.83
N TYR A 335 2.93 22.71 -7.09
CA TYR A 335 1.50 22.51 -6.91
C TYR A 335 0.93 21.76 -8.13
N ARG A 336 0.84 20.44 -8.04
CA ARG A 336 0.51 19.53 -9.14
C ARG A 336 -0.98 19.17 -9.13
N THR A 337 -1.50 18.74 -10.27
CA THR A 337 -2.86 18.19 -10.35
C THR A 337 -2.81 16.69 -10.04
N ILE A 338 -3.73 16.24 -9.19
CA ILE A 338 -4.04 14.83 -8.89
C ILE A 338 -5.48 14.55 -9.31
N TRP A 339 -5.85 13.27 -9.46
CA TRP A 339 -7.13 12.89 -10.06
C TRP A 339 -7.79 11.73 -9.31
N ASP A 340 -8.79 12.03 -8.50
CA ASP A 340 -9.66 11.00 -7.93
C ASP A 340 -10.67 10.52 -8.95
N VAL A 341 -11.00 9.23 -8.94
CA VAL A 341 -12.05 8.66 -9.79
C VAL A 341 -13.20 8.21 -8.92
N ILE A 342 -14.38 8.76 -9.19
CA ILE A 342 -15.59 8.49 -8.42
C ILE A 342 -16.61 7.82 -9.32
N GLY A 343 -17.05 6.62 -8.95
CA GLY A 343 -18.14 5.90 -9.59
C GLY A 343 -19.30 5.70 -8.62
N SER A 344 -20.54 6.02 -8.99
CA SER A 344 -21.65 5.89 -8.07
C SER A 344 -22.90 5.24 -8.66
N VAL A 345 -23.67 4.62 -7.79
CA VAL A 345 -25.01 4.06 -8.09
C VAL A 345 -26.01 4.68 -7.12
N PRO A 346 -27.09 5.31 -7.59
CA PRO A 346 -28.07 5.95 -6.72
C PRO A 346 -28.82 4.91 -5.85
N GLY A 347 -29.10 5.29 -4.61
CA GLY A 347 -29.94 4.50 -3.71
C GLY A 347 -31.43 4.57 -4.10
N ALA A 348 -32.13 3.45 -4.03
CA ALA A 348 -33.54 3.37 -4.37
C ALA A 348 -34.49 3.76 -3.20
N GLU A 349 -34.06 3.55 -1.96
CA GLU A 349 -34.85 3.81 -0.75
C GLU A 349 -34.24 4.94 0.09
N PHE A 350 -32.90 4.96 0.23
CA PHE A 350 -32.14 5.92 1.04
C PHE A 350 -31.05 6.59 0.21
N PRO A 351 -31.39 7.47 -0.75
CA PRO A 351 -30.40 8.07 -1.68
C PRO A 351 -29.39 8.98 -0.98
N ASP A 352 -29.74 9.49 0.18
CA ASP A 352 -28.88 10.37 1.00
C ASP A 352 -28.05 9.61 2.05
N GLU A 353 -28.10 8.29 2.08
CA GLU A 353 -27.21 7.45 2.88
C GLU A 353 -26.24 6.73 1.96
N TRP A 354 -24.93 6.96 2.16
CA TRP A 354 -23.90 6.48 1.24
C TRP A 354 -23.04 5.39 1.88
N VAL A 355 -22.87 4.30 1.17
CA VAL A 355 -21.85 3.29 1.45
C VAL A 355 -20.72 3.55 0.48
N VAL A 356 -19.56 3.91 1.03
CA VAL A 356 -18.37 4.29 0.26
C VAL A 356 -17.37 3.14 0.33
N ALA A 357 -16.85 2.71 -0.82
CA ALA A 357 -15.73 1.79 -0.93
C ALA A 357 -14.59 2.50 -1.67
N GLY A 358 -13.39 2.48 -1.10
CA GLY A 358 -12.27 3.21 -1.67
C GLY A 358 -10.98 2.41 -1.65
N ASN A 359 -10.12 2.79 -2.56
CA ASN A 359 -8.72 2.40 -2.64
C ASN A 359 -7.94 3.48 -3.35
N HIS A 360 -6.64 3.60 -3.07
CA HIS A 360 -5.80 4.45 -3.90
C HIS A 360 -5.27 3.69 -5.12
N ARG A 361 -4.67 4.41 -6.08
CA ARG A 361 -4.08 3.80 -7.27
C ARG A 361 -2.69 4.35 -7.60
N ASP A 362 -2.34 5.55 -7.10
CA ASP A 362 -0.99 6.08 -7.21
C ASP A 362 0.00 5.14 -6.50
N ALA A 363 1.21 5.07 -7.02
CA ALA A 363 2.22 4.18 -6.46
C ALA A 363 3.61 4.81 -6.53
N TRP A 364 4.47 4.49 -5.57
CA TRP A 364 5.87 4.95 -5.62
C TRP A 364 6.61 4.49 -6.87
N VAL A 365 6.24 3.32 -7.42
CA VAL A 365 6.80 2.77 -8.65
C VAL A 365 5.69 2.10 -9.47
N TYR A 366 5.55 0.77 -9.42
CA TYR A 366 4.56 0.01 -10.20
C TYR A 366 3.31 -0.40 -9.40
N GLY A 367 3.38 -0.44 -8.10
CA GLY A 367 2.24 -0.66 -7.22
C GLY A 367 1.53 -2.00 -7.35
N ALA A 368 2.23 -3.10 -7.61
CA ALA A 368 1.57 -4.39 -7.88
C ALA A 368 0.88 -4.99 -6.66
N VAL A 369 1.40 -4.75 -5.46
CA VAL A 369 0.76 -5.12 -4.18
C VAL A 369 0.05 -3.90 -3.63
N ASP A 370 0.81 -2.85 -3.38
CA ASP A 370 0.41 -1.58 -2.83
C ASP A 370 0.44 -0.52 -3.94
N PRO A 371 -0.75 -0.02 -4.41
CA PRO A 371 -2.10 -0.38 -3.96
C PRO A 371 -2.92 -1.22 -4.96
N ASN A 372 -2.38 -1.55 -6.13
CA ASN A 372 -3.21 -2.01 -7.24
C ASN A 372 -3.79 -3.41 -7.06
N SER A 373 -3.29 -4.21 -6.09
CA SER A 373 -3.99 -5.43 -5.68
C SER A 373 -5.37 -5.14 -5.09
N GLY A 374 -5.50 -4.05 -4.34
CA GLY A 374 -6.78 -3.56 -3.83
C GLY A 374 -7.62 -2.87 -4.91
N THR A 375 -6.99 -2.12 -5.83
CA THR A 375 -7.69 -1.51 -6.96
C THR A 375 -8.34 -2.57 -7.85
N ALA A 376 -7.64 -3.66 -8.18
CA ALA A 376 -8.20 -4.77 -8.96
C ALA A 376 -9.37 -5.44 -8.22
N ALA A 377 -9.27 -5.64 -6.90
CA ALA A 377 -10.37 -6.17 -6.10
C ALA A 377 -11.58 -5.23 -6.07
N MET A 378 -11.35 -3.91 -6.01
CA MET A 378 -12.41 -2.90 -6.08
C MET A 378 -13.10 -2.87 -7.46
N LEU A 379 -12.33 -3.02 -8.56
CA LEU A 379 -12.89 -3.10 -9.91
C LEU A 379 -13.79 -4.34 -10.07
N GLU A 380 -13.37 -5.49 -9.57
CA GLU A 380 -14.21 -6.70 -9.55
C GLU A 380 -15.49 -6.52 -8.72
N ALA A 381 -15.40 -5.79 -7.60
CA ALA A 381 -16.59 -5.46 -6.80
C ALA A 381 -17.54 -4.51 -7.56
N ALA A 382 -17.00 -3.50 -8.25
CA ALA A 382 -17.78 -2.59 -9.09
C ALA A 382 -18.44 -3.35 -10.27
N HIS A 383 -17.70 -4.27 -10.90
CA HIS A 383 -18.21 -5.14 -11.95
C HIS A 383 -19.37 -6.01 -11.43
N GLY A 384 -19.23 -6.60 -10.22
CA GLY A 384 -20.31 -7.36 -9.58
C GLY A 384 -21.58 -6.53 -9.38
N VAL A 385 -21.44 -5.28 -8.94
CA VAL A 385 -22.57 -4.33 -8.85
C VAL A 385 -23.16 -4.06 -10.24
N GLY A 386 -22.32 -3.84 -11.25
CA GLY A 386 -22.77 -3.64 -12.65
C GLY A 386 -23.62 -4.80 -13.17
N VAL A 387 -23.20 -6.03 -12.92
CA VAL A 387 -23.98 -7.24 -13.29
C VAL A 387 -25.32 -7.28 -12.59
N LEU A 388 -25.39 -6.95 -11.31
CA LEU A 388 -26.65 -6.87 -10.58
C LEU A 388 -27.57 -5.78 -11.14
N LEU A 389 -27.04 -4.62 -11.48
CA LEU A 389 -27.79 -3.51 -12.10
C LEU A 389 -28.41 -3.94 -13.44
N GLN A 390 -27.68 -4.66 -14.29
CA GLN A 390 -28.18 -5.21 -15.55
C GLN A 390 -29.32 -6.22 -15.35
N GLN A 391 -29.37 -6.89 -14.21
CA GLN A 391 -30.45 -7.80 -13.81
C GLN A 391 -31.65 -7.06 -13.17
N GLY A 392 -31.60 -5.73 -13.09
CA GLY A 392 -32.67 -4.90 -12.52
C GLY A 392 -32.61 -4.73 -10.99
N TRP A 393 -31.55 -5.23 -10.33
CA TRP A 393 -31.33 -4.95 -8.92
C TRP A 393 -31.01 -3.46 -8.71
N LYS A 394 -31.42 -2.93 -7.58
CA LYS A 394 -31.12 -1.57 -7.16
C LYS A 394 -30.65 -1.57 -5.71
N PRO A 395 -29.56 -0.92 -5.36
CA PRO A 395 -29.15 -0.80 -3.98
C PRO A 395 -30.14 0.06 -3.20
N LYS A 396 -30.39 -0.26 -1.94
CA LYS A 396 -31.24 0.59 -1.08
C LYS A 396 -30.59 1.93 -0.78
N ARG A 397 -29.28 1.93 -0.48
CA ARG A 397 -28.43 3.10 -0.24
C ARG A 397 -27.60 3.41 -1.48
N ARG A 398 -27.14 4.63 -1.60
CA ARG A 398 -26.15 4.98 -2.62
C ARG A 398 -24.86 4.19 -2.38
N ILE A 399 -24.32 3.59 -3.43
CA ILE A 399 -22.97 3.00 -3.42
C ILE A 399 -22.03 3.94 -4.14
N VAL A 400 -20.88 4.21 -3.54
CA VAL A 400 -19.84 5.08 -4.12
C VAL A 400 -18.52 4.33 -4.11
N PHE A 401 -17.93 4.12 -5.28
CA PHE A 401 -16.58 3.60 -5.43
C PHE A 401 -15.63 4.77 -5.68
N CYS A 402 -14.52 4.81 -4.94
CA CYS A 402 -13.54 5.88 -5.00
C CYS A 402 -12.16 5.31 -5.26
N SER A 403 -11.50 5.77 -6.34
CA SER A 403 -10.10 5.48 -6.60
C SER A 403 -9.31 6.76 -6.36
N TRP A 404 -8.60 6.77 -5.23
CA TRP A 404 -7.87 7.94 -4.74
C TRP A 404 -6.52 8.11 -5.42
N ASP A 405 -6.05 9.34 -5.51
CA ASP A 405 -4.73 9.72 -5.99
C ASP A 405 -3.91 10.36 -4.86
N ALA A 406 -2.58 10.31 -4.96
CA ALA A 406 -1.65 10.89 -4.00
C ALA A 406 -1.88 10.44 -2.53
N GLU A 407 -2.26 9.20 -2.33
CA GLU A 407 -2.34 8.58 -1.01
C GLU A 407 -0.96 8.48 -0.39
N GLU A 408 -0.01 7.96 -1.15
CA GLU A 408 1.38 7.71 -0.76
C GLU A 408 2.10 8.98 -0.29
N GLU A 409 1.69 10.13 -0.77
CA GLU A 409 2.27 11.42 -0.41
C GLU A 409 1.70 11.97 0.92
N GLY A 410 0.52 11.51 1.36
CA GLY A 410 -0.07 11.95 2.62
C GLY A 410 -1.59 11.87 2.70
N LEU A 411 -2.22 10.84 2.14
CA LEU A 411 -3.68 10.65 2.07
C LEU A 411 -4.37 11.81 1.34
N ILE A 412 -3.74 12.38 0.28
CA ILE A 412 -4.15 13.69 -0.24
C ILE A 412 -5.51 13.60 -0.92
N GLY A 413 -5.67 12.82 -2.00
CA GLY A 413 -6.92 12.80 -2.77
C GLY A 413 -8.14 12.50 -1.91
N SER A 414 -8.07 11.48 -1.06
CA SER A 414 -9.19 11.12 -0.17
C SER A 414 -9.52 12.22 0.84
N THR A 415 -8.52 12.96 1.33
CA THR A 415 -8.73 14.08 2.25
C THR A 415 -9.36 15.27 1.54
N GLU A 416 -8.82 15.64 0.36
CA GLU A 416 -9.36 16.76 -0.43
C GLU A 416 -10.81 16.48 -0.84
N TRP A 417 -11.11 15.24 -1.25
CA TRP A 417 -12.48 14.84 -1.56
C TRP A 417 -13.41 14.94 -0.33
N ALA A 418 -12.91 14.52 0.83
CA ALA A 418 -13.70 14.57 2.06
C ALA A 418 -13.94 15.99 2.57
N GLU A 419 -13.04 16.91 2.31
CA GLU A 419 -13.12 18.32 2.68
C GLU A 419 -13.88 19.18 1.68
N ASP A 420 -14.13 18.67 0.47
CA ASP A 420 -14.91 19.36 -0.55
C ASP A 420 -16.41 19.36 -0.18
N PRO A 421 -17.01 20.53 0.14
CA PRO A 421 -18.42 20.61 0.48
C PRO A 421 -19.36 20.10 -0.61
N ALA A 422 -18.91 20.09 -1.88
CA ALA A 422 -19.69 19.57 -2.99
C ALA A 422 -19.94 18.08 -2.89
N ASN A 423 -19.04 17.33 -2.21
CA ASN A 423 -19.13 15.88 -2.06
C ASN A 423 -20.02 15.40 -0.92
N GLN A 424 -20.49 16.32 -0.04
CA GLN A 424 -21.49 16.04 1.00
C GLN A 424 -21.14 14.81 1.86
N LEU A 425 -19.90 14.67 2.34
CA LEU A 425 -19.38 13.53 3.12
C LEU A 425 -20.28 13.17 4.32
N ALA A 426 -21.06 14.12 4.86
CA ALA A 426 -22.00 13.86 5.96
C ALA A 426 -23.05 12.79 5.65
N HIS A 427 -23.27 12.47 4.39
CA HIS A 427 -24.15 11.38 3.95
C HIS A 427 -23.50 9.99 4.04
N ALA A 428 -22.19 9.89 4.20
CA ALA A 428 -21.49 8.61 4.32
C ALA A 428 -21.82 7.90 5.64
N VAL A 429 -22.43 6.72 5.57
CA VAL A 429 -22.78 5.90 6.74
C VAL A 429 -21.73 4.83 7.03
N ALA A 430 -20.95 4.43 6.01
CA ALA A 430 -19.85 3.49 6.13
C ALA A 430 -18.80 3.76 5.05
N TYR A 431 -17.52 3.51 5.38
CA TYR A 431 -16.40 3.52 4.45
C TYR A 431 -15.61 2.21 4.58
N PHE A 432 -15.33 1.57 3.46
CA PHE A 432 -14.51 0.37 3.34
C PHE A 432 -13.28 0.68 2.50
N ASN A 433 -12.09 0.42 3.04
CA ASN A 433 -10.82 0.62 2.35
C ASN A 433 -10.16 -0.73 2.06
N THR A 434 -9.57 -0.88 0.88
CA THR A 434 -8.94 -2.12 0.43
C THR A 434 -7.52 -1.89 -0.10
N ASP A 435 -6.81 -0.93 0.43
CA ASP A 435 -5.45 -0.52 0.02
C ASP A 435 -4.61 -1.70 -0.53
N VAL A 436 -4.20 -2.63 0.32
CA VAL A 436 -3.54 -3.86 -0.10
C VAL A 436 -4.54 -5.02 -0.07
N GLY A 437 -5.08 -5.37 -1.24
CA GLY A 437 -6.04 -6.47 -1.37
C GLY A 437 -5.41 -7.86 -1.21
N VAL A 438 -4.13 -8.02 -1.60
CA VAL A 438 -3.39 -9.28 -1.52
C VAL A 438 -1.95 -9.03 -1.12
N SER A 439 -1.57 -9.46 0.09
CA SER A 439 -0.19 -9.36 0.60
C SER A 439 0.36 -10.66 1.20
N GLY A 440 -0.44 -11.73 1.18
CA GLY A 440 -0.04 -13.01 1.75
C GLY A 440 -1.21 -13.98 1.92
N PRO A 441 -0.97 -15.13 2.58
CA PRO A 441 -1.96 -16.22 2.63
C PRO A 441 -3.01 -16.05 3.73
N ASN A 442 -2.92 -15.05 4.59
CA ASN A 442 -3.81 -14.83 5.72
C ASN A 442 -4.65 -13.58 5.50
N PHE A 443 -5.91 -13.65 5.89
CA PHE A 443 -6.79 -12.48 5.90
C PHE A 443 -6.51 -11.63 7.13
N GLU A 444 -6.40 -10.32 6.94
CA GLU A 444 -6.31 -9.33 8.01
C GLU A 444 -7.29 -8.19 7.75
N ALA A 445 -7.93 -7.71 8.78
CA ALA A 445 -8.81 -6.55 8.70
C ALA A 445 -8.85 -5.80 10.03
N SER A 446 -8.97 -4.49 9.92
CA SER A 446 -9.26 -3.60 11.05
C SER A 446 -10.62 -2.95 10.85
N ALA A 447 -11.36 -2.72 11.92
CA ALA A 447 -12.67 -2.07 11.84
C ALA A 447 -12.96 -1.27 13.10
N VAL A 448 -13.73 -0.20 12.93
CA VAL A 448 -14.37 0.50 14.06
C VAL A 448 -15.34 -0.45 14.79
N PRO A 449 -15.61 -0.26 16.09
CA PRO A 449 -16.41 -1.19 16.88
C PRO A 449 -17.75 -1.55 16.24
N SER A 450 -18.45 -0.61 15.61
CA SER A 450 -19.76 -0.80 14.97
C SER A 450 -19.71 -1.71 13.74
N LEU A 451 -18.58 -1.87 13.08
CA LEU A 451 -18.42 -2.70 11.87
C LEU A 451 -17.73 -4.05 12.13
N LYS A 452 -17.21 -4.29 13.35
CA LYS A 452 -16.45 -5.53 13.63
C LYS A 452 -17.28 -6.80 13.40
N GLU A 453 -18.55 -6.82 13.85
CA GLU A 453 -19.40 -8.00 13.68
C GLU A 453 -19.78 -8.20 12.23
N PHE A 454 -20.06 -7.11 11.49
CA PHE A 454 -20.29 -7.17 10.05
C PHE A 454 -19.11 -7.81 9.31
N VAL A 455 -17.87 -7.38 9.57
CA VAL A 455 -16.66 -7.98 8.94
C VAL A 455 -16.56 -9.47 9.27
N ARG A 456 -16.81 -9.88 10.52
CA ARG A 456 -16.81 -11.29 10.91
C ARG A 456 -17.87 -12.10 10.15
N ASP A 457 -19.06 -11.59 10.02
CA ASP A 457 -20.16 -12.29 9.35
C ASP A 457 -19.91 -12.40 7.85
N VAL A 458 -19.42 -11.35 7.21
CA VAL A 458 -19.00 -11.41 5.80
C VAL A 458 -17.91 -12.48 5.60
N THR A 459 -16.90 -12.52 6.46
CA THR A 459 -15.82 -13.53 6.32
C THR A 459 -16.30 -14.97 6.57
N LYS A 460 -17.38 -15.17 7.32
CA LYS A 460 -18.06 -16.50 7.46
C LYS A 460 -18.80 -16.92 6.20
N ALA A 461 -19.26 -15.95 5.39
CA ALA A 461 -19.98 -16.22 4.14
C ALA A 461 -19.05 -16.43 2.94
N VAL A 462 -17.80 -15.96 2.98
CA VAL A 462 -16.85 -16.05 1.88
C VAL A 462 -16.05 -17.36 1.94
N PRO A 463 -16.10 -18.21 0.88
CA PRO A 463 -15.28 -19.42 0.79
C PRO A 463 -13.79 -19.11 0.76
N SER A 464 -12.98 -19.89 1.49
CA SER A 464 -11.52 -19.78 1.42
C SER A 464 -10.96 -20.74 0.38
N PRO A 465 -9.95 -20.33 -0.43
CA PRO A 465 -9.21 -21.24 -1.31
C PRO A 465 -8.54 -22.41 -0.59
N LYS A 466 -8.28 -22.26 0.72
CA LYS A 466 -7.70 -23.29 1.59
C LYS A 466 -8.76 -24.24 2.20
N GLY A 467 -10.02 -24.14 1.78
CA GLY A 467 -11.15 -24.87 2.33
C GLY A 467 -11.76 -24.19 3.57
N GLY A 468 -13.06 -24.45 3.80
CA GLY A 468 -13.86 -23.74 4.79
C GLY A 468 -14.12 -22.29 4.37
N THR A 469 -14.28 -21.41 5.35
CA THR A 469 -14.52 -19.98 5.13
C THR A 469 -13.27 -19.15 5.39
N VAL A 470 -13.25 -17.91 4.93
CA VAL A 470 -12.20 -16.94 5.26
C VAL A 470 -12.10 -16.78 6.78
N TYR A 471 -13.22 -16.72 7.50
CA TYR A 471 -13.25 -16.67 8.96
C TYR A 471 -12.57 -17.88 9.62
N ASP A 472 -12.81 -19.10 9.11
CA ASP A 472 -12.18 -20.30 9.66
C ASP A 472 -10.66 -20.28 9.54
N GLN A 473 -10.15 -19.76 8.44
CA GLN A 473 -8.69 -19.61 8.22
C GLN A 473 -8.14 -18.46 9.07
N TRP A 474 -8.82 -17.33 9.11
CA TRP A 474 -8.42 -16.18 9.93
C TRP A 474 -8.31 -16.54 11.41
N LYS A 475 -9.30 -17.26 11.93
CA LYS A 475 -9.27 -17.74 13.32
C LYS A 475 -8.10 -18.68 13.63
N LYS A 476 -7.61 -19.43 12.64
CA LYS A 476 -6.45 -20.34 12.81
C LYS A 476 -5.11 -19.59 12.77
N SER A 477 -5.05 -18.42 12.15
CA SER A 477 -3.83 -17.63 12.03
C SER A 477 -3.58 -16.70 13.22
N GLN A 478 -4.55 -16.51 14.10
CA GLN A 478 -4.45 -15.75 15.35
C GLN A 478 -4.06 -16.67 16.54
#